data_10fb0c3b2856262f2e4e8cd6ceaa6239
#
_entry.id   10fb0c3b2856262f2e4e8cd6ceaa6239
#
_cell.length_a   1.000
_cell.length_b   1.000
_cell.length_c   1.000
_cell.angle_alpha   90.00
_cell.angle_beta   90.00
_cell.angle_gamma   90.00
#
_symmetry.space_group_name_H-M   'P 1'
#
loop_
_entity.id
_entity.type
_entity.pdbx_description
1 polymer ?
#
loop_
_entity_poly.entity_id
_entity_poly.type
_entity_poly.pdbx_seq_one_letter_code
_entity_poly.pdbx_strand_id
1 'polypeptide(L)'
;MAVSVPAQGNLFAAGPVGVDAGVEFERIELGQHAWVDVARGWLGGADEVAIRIIEAVEWRRHRRWMYDRMVDEPRLTRWYGAQEQLPDDALIAFRRNAGGHYGIRFGAMGLNYYRQGSDSVAFHSDQELKFLDNTMVAILTLGASRPFLLRKKGGGKSIDISPGSGDLLVMGGACQLLWEHAVPKVSKGSGPRVSASVRWSARLGAEQKWSPVDRLELAA
;
A
#
# COMPACT_ATOMS: atom_id res chain seq x y z
N MET A 1 15.01 -21.39 -12.03
CA MET A 1 15.79 -20.26 -12.59
C MET A 1 15.70 -19.13 -11.56
N ALA A 2 16.83 -18.74 -10.97
CA ALA A 2 16.85 -17.64 -10.01
C ALA A 2 16.52 -16.33 -10.74
N VAL A 3 15.47 -15.65 -10.31
CA VAL A 3 15.12 -14.31 -10.81
C VAL A 3 16.13 -13.34 -10.21
N SER A 4 17.11 -12.92 -10.99
CA SER A 4 18.01 -11.83 -10.62
C SER A 4 17.19 -10.54 -10.57
N VAL A 5 16.95 -9.99 -9.39
CA VAL A 5 16.36 -8.66 -9.19
C VAL A 5 17.47 -7.65 -9.43
N PRO A 6 17.40 -6.78 -10.46
CA PRO A 6 18.35 -5.69 -10.60
C PRO A 6 18.12 -4.74 -9.42
N ALA A 7 19.09 -4.66 -8.53
CA ALA A 7 19.10 -3.69 -7.44
C ALA A 7 19.24 -2.29 -8.06
N GLN A 8 18.14 -1.56 -8.19
CA GLN A 8 18.18 -0.12 -8.27
C GLN A 8 18.35 0.37 -6.84
N GLY A 9 19.63 0.42 -6.39
CA GLY A 9 19.98 0.71 -5.02
C GLY A 9 19.49 2.10 -4.61
N ASN A 10 18.43 2.14 -3.82
CA ASN A 10 18.21 3.24 -2.92
C ASN A 10 19.19 3.04 -1.75
N LEU A 11 20.06 3.99 -1.49
CA LEU A 11 21.07 3.92 -0.41
C LEU A 11 20.44 3.60 0.96
N PHE A 12 19.15 3.93 1.13
CA PHE A 12 18.37 3.70 2.34
C PHE A 12 17.69 2.31 2.39
N ALA A 13 17.64 1.60 1.27
CA ALA A 13 17.08 0.25 1.23
C ALA A 13 18.10 -0.84 1.62
N ALA A 14 19.39 -0.47 1.71
CA ALA A 14 20.46 -1.32 2.20
C ALA A 14 20.64 -1.10 3.71
N GLY A 15 20.76 -2.19 4.49
CA GLY A 15 20.97 -2.12 5.93
C GLY A 15 20.16 -3.19 6.67
N PRO A 16 20.26 -3.26 8.00
CA PRO A 16 19.45 -4.19 8.77
C PRO A 16 17.96 -3.88 8.60
N VAL A 17 17.17 -4.94 8.49
CA VAL A 17 15.71 -4.80 8.38
C VAL A 17 15.14 -4.20 9.66
N GLY A 18 14.48 -3.06 9.55
CA GLY A 18 13.87 -2.41 10.71
C GLY A 18 13.19 -1.08 10.37
N VAL A 19 12.22 -0.72 11.19
CA VAL A 19 11.54 0.57 11.09
C VAL A 19 12.41 1.64 11.72
N ASP A 20 12.69 2.71 10.98
CA ASP A 20 13.34 3.90 11.51
C ASP A 20 12.27 4.85 12.10
N ALA A 21 12.19 4.86 13.43
CA ALA A 21 11.25 5.72 14.17
C ALA A 21 11.61 7.21 14.11
N GLY A 22 12.84 7.57 13.69
CA GLY A 22 13.32 8.95 13.56
C GLY A 22 13.01 9.59 12.23
N VAL A 23 12.46 8.86 11.26
CA VAL A 23 12.12 9.41 9.95
C VAL A 23 11.00 10.44 10.06
N GLU A 24 11.20 11.60 9.46
CA GLU A 24 10.20 12.66 9.37
C GLU A 24 9.09 12.31 8.37
N PHE A 25 7.86 12.68 8.72
CA PHE A 25 6.69 12.56 7.84
C PHE A 25 6.43 13.91 7.16
N GLU A 26 6.65 13.96 5.86
CA GLU A 26 6.28 15.11 5.03
C GLU A 26 4.78 15.06 4.73
N ARG A 27 4.02 16.05 5.22
CA ARG A 27 2.59 16.17 4.94
C ARG A 27 2.32 17.01 3.70
N ILE A 28 1.56 16.44 2.77
CA ILE A 28 1.02 17.11 1.60
C ILE A 28 -0.47 17.34 1.83
N GLU A 29 -0.85 18.61 2.04
CA GLU A 29 -2.26 18.99 2.18
C GLU A 29 -2.95 18.98 0.81
N LEU A 30 -4.04 18.22 0.71
CA LEU A 30 -4.84 18.08 -0.51
C LEU A 30 -6.12 18.94 -0.50
N GLY A 31 -6.37 19.62 0.63
CA GLY A 31 -7.56 20.43 0.86
C GLY A 31 -8.79 19.62 1.32
N GLN A 32 -9.77 20.31 1.92
CA GLN A 32 -11.01 19.69 2.41
C GLN A 32 -10.77 18.51 3.37
N HIS A 33 -9.81 18.66 4.30
CA HIS A 33 -9.39 17.63 5.26
C HIS A 33 -8.77 16.36 4.64
N ALA A 34 -8.46 16.36 3.35
CA ALA A 34 -7.70 15.30 2.70
C ALA A 34 -6.21 15.62 2.74
N TRP A 35 -5.38 14.63 3.05
CA TRP A 35 -3.92 14.78 3.14
C TRP A 35 -3.20 13.49 2.81
N VAL A 36 -1.90 13.62 2.52
CA VAL A 36 -0.99 12.48 2.36
C VAL A 36 0.29 12.76 3.16
N ASP A 37 0.67 11.80 3.99
CA ASP A 37 1.98 11.80 4.64
C ASP A 37 2.93 10.85 3.89
N VAL A 38 4.17 11.27 3.75
CA VAL A 38 5.24 10.51 3.11
C VAL A 38 6.43 10.44 4.04
N ALA A 39 6.85 9.23 4.43
CA ALA A 39 8.07 8.98 5.19
C ALA A 39 9.05 8.21 4.32
N ARG A 40 10.11 8.88 3.86
CA ARG A 40 11.11 8.32 2.95
C ARG A 40 12.10 7.46 3.72
N GLY A 41 12.36 6.23 3.20
CA GLY A 41 13.28 5.31 3.85
C GLY A 41 12.83 4.81 5.21
N TRP A 42 11.52 4.84 5.49
CA TRP A 42 10.93 4.46 6.76
C TRP A 42 11.22 3.01 7.19
N LEU A 43 11.39 2.09 6.24
CA LEU A 43 11.82 0.71 6.48
C LEU A 43 13.21 0.48 5.86
N GLY A 44 14.22 0.27 6.70
CA GLY A 44 15.54 -0.23 6.28
C GLY A 44 15.47 -1.68 5.80
N GLY A 45 16.39 -2.09 4.91
CA GLY A 45 16.45 -3.46 4.36
C GLY A 45 15.23 -3.86 3.49
N ALA A 46 14.48 -2.89 2.98
CA ALA A 46 13.21 -3.12 2.29
C ALA A 46 13.33 -3.95 1.00
N ASP A 47 14.46 -3.89 0.30
CA ASP A 47 14.69 -4.69 -0.91
C ASP A 47 14.83 -6.18 -0.58
N GLU A 48 15.49 -6.51 0.54
CA GLU A 48 15.57 -7.88 1.04
C GLU A 48 14.20 -8.41 1.48
N VAL A 49 13.41 -7.56 2.16
CA VAL A 49 12.02 -7.87 2.52
C VAL A 49 11.18 -8.13 1.27
N ALA A 50 11.35 -7.32 0.21
CA ALA A 50 10.66 -7.52 -1.07
C ALA A 50 10.92 -8.90 -1.65
N ILE A 51 12.17 -9.34 -1.67
CA ILE A 51 12.58 -10.66 -2.20
C ILE A 51 11.89 -11.76 -1.39
N ARG A 52 12.01 -11.74 -0.05
CA ARG A 52 11.40 -12.76 0.81
C ARG A 52 9.89 -12.85 0.64
N ILE A 53 9.20 -11.70 0.56
CA ILE A 53 7.74 -11.67 0.37
C ILE A 53 7.35 -12.20 -1.01
N ILE A 54 8.09 -11.84 -2.07
CA ILE A 54 7.81 -12.32 -3.43
C ILE A 54 7.90 -13.85 -3.50
N GLU A 55 8.87 -14.45 -2.81
CA GLU A 55 9.11 -15.89 -2.78
C GLU A 55 8.15 -16.64 -1.85
N ALA A 56 7.81 -16.07 -0.69
CA ALA A 56 7.02 -16.75 0.33
C ALA A 56 5.51 -16.71 0.10
N VAL A 57 5.01 -15.69 -0.63
CA VAL A 57 3.56 -15.45 -0.76
C VAL A 57 2.94 -16.28 -1.88
N GLU A 58 1.87 -16.97 -1.58
CA GLU A 58 1.00 -17.58 -2.59
C GLU A 58 0.17 -16.52 -3.32
N TRP A 59 0.75 -15.97 -4.38
CA TRP A 59 0.14 -14.91 -5.17
C TRP A 59 -1.03 -15.39 -5.99
N ARG A 60 -2.13 -14.59 -5.99
CA ARG A 60 -3.35 -14.88 -6.75
C ARG A 60 -3.53 -13.88 -7.87
N ARG A 61 -3.97 -14.38 -9.03
CA ARG A 61 -4.42 -13.55 -10.15
C ARG A 61 -5.93 -13.44 -10.07
N HIS A 62 -6.43 -12.21 -9.99
CA HIS A 62 -7.85 -11.96 -10.05
C HIS A 62 -8.28 -11.64 -11.48
N ARG A 63 -9.51 -12.04 -11.80
CA ARG A 63 -10.19 -11.71 -13.05
C ARG A 63 -11.42 -10.87 -12.71
N ARG A 64 -11.67 -9.87 -13.51
CA ARG A 64 -12.87 -9.04 -13.37
C ARG A 64 -13.56 -8.88 -14.71
N TRP A 65 -14.88 -8.75 -14.66
CA TRP A 65 -15.66 -8.45 -15.85
C TRP A 65 -15.46 -6.98 -16.23
N MET A 66 -14.92 -6.74 -17.43
CA MET A 66 -14.70 -5.40 -17.99
C MET A 66 -14.86 -5.48 -19.52
N TYR A 67 -15.51 -4.46 -20.11
CA TYR A 67 -15.68 -4.36 -21.56
C TYR A 67 -16.27 -5.65 -22.17
N ASP A 68 -17.33 -6.19 -21.55
CA ASP A 68 -18.05 -7.39 -21.97
C ASP A 68 -17.20 -8.67 -22.05
N ARG A 69 -16.12 -8.73 -21.29
CA ARG A 69 -15.26 -9.91 -21.16
C ARG A 69 -14.59 -10.01 -19.80
N MET A 70 -14.17 -11.22 -19.44
CA MET A 70 -13.31 -11.45 -18.28
C MET A 70 -11.87 -11.04 -18.62
N VAL A 71 -11.33 -10.07 -17.87
CA VAL A 71 -9.97 -9.54 -18.03
C VAL A 71 -9.15 -9.87 -16.78
N ASP A 72 -7.93 -10.36 -16.98
CA ASP A 72 -6.99 -10.54 -15.89
C ASP A 72 -6.56 -9.18 -15.33
N GLU A 73 -6.60 -9.03 -13.99
CA GLU A 73 -6.03 -7.85 -13.37
C GLU A 73 -4.51 -7.80 -13.61
N PRO A 74 -3.97 -6.67 -14.06
CA PRO A 74 -2.55 -6.55 -14.38
C PRO A 74 -1.70 -6.35 -13.10
N ARG A 75 -1.83 -7.25 -12.15
CA ARG A 75 -1.03 -7.43 -10.94
C ARG A 75 -1.43 -8.73 -10.26
N LEU A 76 -0.60 -9.22 -9.36
CA LEU A 76 -0.97 -10.31 -8.46
C LEU A 76 -1.30 -9.74 -7.09
N THR A 77 -2.17 -10.43 -6.34
CA THR A 77 -2.58 -9.95 -5.02
C THR A 77 -2.63 -11.09 -4.01
N ARG A 78 -2.53 -10.73 -2.73
CA ARG A 78 -2.84 -11.59 -1.59
C ARG A 78 -3.46 -10.75 -0.49
N TRP A 79 -4.50 -11.24 0.13
CA TRP A 79 -5.17 -10.63 1.26
C TRP A 79 -4.95 -11.47 2.51
N TYR A 80 -4.62 -10.82 3.62
CA TYR A 80 -4.49 -11.40 4.94
C TYR A 80 -5.52 -10.78 5.87
N GLY A 81 -6.33 -11.62 6.52
CA GLY A 81 -7.22 -11.20 7.59
C GLY A 81 -6.43 -10.62 8.78
N ALA A 82 -7.11 -9.88 9.64
CA ALA A 82 -6.45 -9.16 10.74
C ALA A 82 -5.67 -10.10 11.70
N GLN A 83 -6.17 -11.32 11.91
CA GLN A 83 -5.54 -12.35 12.76
C GLN A 83 -4.75 -13.40 11.95
N GLU A 84 -4.72 -13.29 10.64
CA GLU A 84 -3.96 -14.23 9.81
C GLU A 84 -2.45 -13.94 9.94
N GLN A 85 -1.65 -14.99 10.04
CA GLN A 85 -0.20 -14.87 10.11
C GLN A 85 0.34 -14.21 8.84
N LEU A 86 1.09 -13.14 9.00
CA LEU A 86 1.75 -12.45 7.90
C LEU A 86 3.03 -13.21 7.49
N PRO A 87 3.43 -13.14 6.22
CA PRO A 87 4.54 -13.93 5.69
C PRO A 87 5.93 -13.43 6.11
N ASP A 88 6.03 -12.24 6.73
CA ASP A 88 7.30 -11.63 7.14
C ASP A 88 7.10 -10.69 8.33
N ASP A 89 8.02 -10.72 9.30
CA ASP A 89 7.97 -9.90 10.51
C ASP A 89 8.03 -8.39 10.22
N ALA A 90 8.64 -7.98 9.09
CA ALA A 90 8.65 -6.58 8.68
C ALA A 90 7.24 -6.06 8.38
N LEU A 91 6.32 -6.90 7.92
CA LEU A 91 4.91 -6.52 7.72
C LEU A 91 4.16 -6.38 9.05
N ILE A 92 4.50 -7.19 10.05
CA ILE A 92 3.98 -7.05 11.41
C ILE A 92 4.46 -5.72 12.01
N ALA A 93 5.77 -5.46 11.89
CA ALA A 93 6.38 -4.20 12.33
C ALA A 93 5.77 -2.98 11.62
N PHE A 94 5.54 -3.06 10.31
CA PHE A 94 4.86 -2.03 9.53
C PHE A 94 3.49 -1.71 10.12
N ARG A 95 2.61 -2.70 10.23
CA ARG A 95 1.24 -2.52 10.74
C ARG A 95 1.22 -1.90 12.13
N ARG A 96 2.09 -2.40 13.03
CA ARG A 96 2.20 -1.94 14.42
C ARG A 96 2.74 -0.51 14.52
N ASN A 97 3.87 -0.21 13.88
CA ASN A 97 4.53 1.09 14.04
C ASN A 97 3.76 2.21 13.31
N ALA A 98 3.22 1.94 12.12
CA ALA A 98 2.34 2.90 11.46
C ALA A 98 1.08 3.17 12.29
N GLY A 99 0.46 2.13 12.88
CA GLY A 99 -0.67 2.29 13.78
C GLY A 99 -0.31 3.10 15.04
N GLY A 100 0.84 2.84 15.65
CA GLY A 100 1.34 3.57 16.81
C GLY A 100 1.57 5.06 16.53
N HIS A 101 2.11 5.41 15.35
CA HIS A 101 2.33 6.80 14.93
C HIS A 101 1.02 7.61 14.88
N TYR A 102 -0.06 7.00 14.39
CA TYR A 102 -1.37 7.66 14.26
C TYR A 102 -2.32 7.40 15.44
N GLY A 103 -1.92 6.63 16.45
CA GLY A 103 -2.77 6.28 17.59
C GLY A 103 -3.97 5.41 17.23
N ILE A 104 -3.86 4.57 16.17
CA ILE A 104 -4.93 3.71 15.65
C ILE A 104 -4.45 2.27 15.50
N ARG A 105 -5.40 1.33 15.35
CA ARG A 105 -5.10 -0.05 14.97
C ARG A 105 -5.53 -0.30 13.53
N PHE A 106 -4.57 -0.64 12.69
CA PHE A 106 -4.85 -1.17 11.36
C PHE A 106 -5.21 -2.66 11.45
N GLY A 107 -6.21 -3.08 10.67
CA GLY A 107 -6.68 -4.45 10.63
C GLY A 107 -5.99 -5.31 9.56
N ALA A 108 -6.80 -5.88 8.67
CA ALA A 108 -6.37 -6.72 7.58
C ALA A 108 -5.37 -6.05 6.62
N MET A 109 -4.54 -6.84 5.94
CA MET A 109 -3.50 -6.37 5.04
C MET A 109 -3.70 -6.89 3.62
N GLY A 110 -3.62 -6.00 2.65
CA GLY A 110 -3.58 -6.35 1.23
C GLY A 110 -2.16 -6.22 0.67
N LEU A 111 -1.70 -7.22 -0.05
CA LEU A 111 -0.47 -7.18 -0.81
C LEU A 111 -0.79 -7.10 -2.31
N ASN A 112 -0.14 -6.17 -3.01
CA ASN A 112 -0.19 -6.05 -4.47
C ASN A 112 1.21 -6.23 -5.02
N TYR A 113 1.40 -7.21 -5.89
CA TYR A 113 2.67 -7.48 -6.55
C TYR A 113 2.60 -7.06 -8.01
N TYR A 114 3.39 -6.05 -8.36
CA TYR A 114 3.65 -5.57 -9.71
C TYR A 114 4.95 -6.19 -10.19
N ARG A 115 4.87 -7.16 -11.08
CA ARG A 115 6.02 -7.97 -11.53
C ARG A 115 6.96 -7.19 -12.45
N GLN A 116 6.39 -6.25 -13.20
CA GLN A 116 7.10 -5.46 -14.21
C GLN A 116 6.29 -4.22 -14.58
N GLY A 117 6.84 -3.36 -15.43
CA GLY A 117 6.24 -2.07 -15.79
C GLY A 117 4.85 -2.15 -16.43
N SER A 118 4.47 -3.27 -17.05
CA SER A 118 3.12 -3.47 -17.61
C SER A 118 2.04 -3.73 -16.55
N ASP A 119 2.44 -4.17 -15.35
CA ASP A 119 1.49 -4.33 -14.25
C ASP A 119 1.07 -2.96 -13.71
N SER A 120 -0.20 -2.82 -13.32
CA SER A 120 -0.77 -1.52 -12.99
C SER A 120 -2.07 -1.65 -12.18
N VAL A 121 -2.50 -0.54 -11.62
CA VAL A 121 -3.88 -0.34 -11.17
C VAL A 121 -4.34 1.04 -11.65
N ALA A 122 -5.53 1.07 -12.25
CA ALA A 122 -6.16 2.30 -12.71
C ALA A 122 -6.58 3.19 -11.54
N PHE A 123 -6.90 4.44 -11.81
CA PHE A 123 -7.43 5.36 -10.79
C PHE A 123 -8.67 4.77 -10.10
N HIS A 124 -8.61 4.74 -8.79
CA HIS A 124 -9.69 4.24 -7.92
C HIS A 124 -9.57 4.84 -6.53
N SER A 125 -10.64 4.74 -5.76
CA SER A 125 -10.64 4.82 -4.30
C SER A 125 -10.91 3.43 -3.77
N ASP A 126 -10.43 3.12 -2.57
CA ASP A 126 -10.68 1.83 -1.93
C ASP A 126 -12.19 1.67 -1.70
N GLN A 127 -12.75 0.56 -2.20
CA GLN A 127 -14.21 0.36 -2.30
C GLN A 127 -14.92 0.51 -0.96
N GLU A 128 -14.31 -0.04 0.10
CA GLU A 128 -14.82 -0.03 1.46
C GLU A 128 -14.76 1.35 2.13
N LEU A 129 -13.91 2.27 1.62
CA LEU A 129 -13.65 3.57 2.21
C LEU A 129 -14.15 4.76 1.37
N LYS A 130 -14.55 4.53 0.15
CA LYS A 130 -14.81 5.57 -0.87
C LYS A 130 -15.92 6.59 -0.53
N PHE A 131 -16.71 6.33 0.49
CA PHE A 131 -17.79 7.21 0.97
C PHE A 131 -17.53 7.76 2.37
N LEU A 132 -16.34 7.52 2.93
CA LEU A 132 -15.96 7.93 4.27
C LEU A 132 -15.00 9.12 4.23
N ASP A 133 -15.21 10.07 5.10
CA ASP A 133 -14.50 11.34 5.21
C ASP A 133 -13.36 11.33 6.25
N ASN A 134 -13.28 10.30 7.07
CA ASN A 134 -12.23 10.13 8.07
C ASN A 134 -11.68 8.71 8.01
N THR A 135 -10.68 8.55 7.15
CA THR A 135 -10.06 7.26 6.85
C THR A 135 -8.55 7.37 6.86
N MET A 136 -7.86 6.25 6.99
CA MET A 136 -6.42 6.14 6.73
C MET A 136 -6.13 4.88 5.91
N VAL A 137 -5.29 5.04 4.89
CA VAL A 137 -4.73 3.93 4.11
C VAL A 137 -3.22 4.09 4.14
N ALA A 138 -2.54 3.23 4.88
CA ALA A 138 -1.08 3.20 4.91
C ALA A 138 -0.56 2.17 3.90
N ILE A 139 0.46 2.57 3.13
CA ILE A 139 1.06 1.76 2.06
C ILE A 139 2.57 1.76 2.24
N LEU A 140 3.13 0.59 2.55
CA LEU A 140 4.58 0.36 2.50
C LEU A 140 4.97 -0.11 1.11
N THR A 141 5.96 0.54 0.52
CA THR A 141 6.54 0.17 -0.78
C THR A 141 7.79 -0.66 -0.59
N LEU A 142 7.88 -1.79 -1.29
CA LEU A 142 9.01 -2.70 -1.26
C LEU A 142 9.47 -3.00 -2.70
N GLY A 143 10.75 -2.84 -2.98
CA GLY A 143 11.34 -3.02 -4.30
C GLY A 143 11.24 -1.79 -5.20
N ALA A 144 11.05 -1.97 -6.51
CA ALA A 144 11.21 -0.90 -7.49
C ALA A 144 10.28 0.30 -7.27
N SER A 145 10.84 1.51 -7.36
CA SER A 145 10.04 2.75 -7.40
C SER A 145 9.14 2.77 -8.64
N ARG A 146 7.92 3.22 -8.44
CA ARG A 146 6.89 3.39 -9.48
C ARG A 146 6.12 4.69 -9.23
N PRO A 147 5.63 5.36 -10.27
CA PRO A 147 4.68 6.43 -10.08
C PRO A 147 3.50 5.97 -9.23
N PHE A 148 3.15 6.79 -8.25
CA PHE A 148 1.93 6.68 -7.46
C PHE A 148 1.18 7.99 -7.62
N LEU A 149 0.19 7.95 -8.48
CA LEU A 149 -0.55 9.13 -8.90
C LEU A 149 -1.77 9.35 -8.02
N LEU A 150 -1.95 10.57 -7.57
CA LEU A 150 -3.14 11.06 -6.87
C LEU A 150 -3.79 12.17 -7.69
N ARG A 151 -5.12 12.12 -7.84
CA ARG A 151 -5.90 13.22 -8.43
C ARG A 151 -7.27 13.33 -7.78
N LYS A 152 -7.91 14.48 -7.94
CA LYS A 152 -9.32 14.62 -7.53
C LYS A 152 -10.22 13.67 -8.31
N LYS A 153 -11.26 13.14 -7.67
CA LYS A 153 -12.31 12.39 -8.36
C LYS A 153 -12.92 13.23 -9.47
N GLY A 154 -13.22 12.59 -10.60
CA GLY A 154 -13.69 13.27 -11.79
C GLY A 154 -12.58 13.75 -12.72
N GLY A 155 -11.31 13.58 -12.37
CA GLY A 155 -10.18 13.84 -13.24
C GLY A 155 -9.38 15.10 -12.89
N GLY A 156 -8.55 15.57 -13.84
CA GLY A 156 -7.68 16.72 -13.67
C GLY A 156 -6.22 16.35 -13.50
N LYS A 157 -5.40 17.33 -13.08
CA LYS A 157 -3.95 17.16 -12.88
C LYS A 157 -3.65 16.19 -11.74
N SER A 158 -2.73 15.28 -11.96
CA SER A 158 -2.26 14.33 -10.93
C SER A 158 -1.01 14.87 -10.22
N ILE A 159 -0.90 14.52 -8.95
CA ILE A 159 0.32 14.63 -8.14
C ILE A 159 0.99 13.26 -8.21
N ASP A 160 2.29 13.20 -8.51
CA ASP A 160 3.08 11.98 -8.47
C ASP A 160 3.97 11.98 -7.23
N ILE A 161 3.82 10.97 -6.38
CA ILE A 161 4.62 10.80 -5.15
C ILE A 161 5.84 9.91 -5.39
N SER A 162 5.75 8.98 -6.36
CA SER A 162 6.81 8.02 -6.72
C SER A 162 7.55 7.41 -5.52
N PRO A 163 6.86 6.68 -4.63
CA PRO A 163 7.49 6.08 -3.47
C PRO A 163 8.52 5.03 -3.88
N GLY A 164 9.69 5.08 -3.22
CA GLY A 164 10.79 4.12 -3.35
C GLY A 164 10.67 2.95 -2.39
N SER A 165 11.65 2.02 -2.46
CA SER A 165 11.73 0.91 -1.53
C SER A 165 11.94 1.39 -0.10
N GLY A 166 11.13 0.90 0.84
CA GLY A 166 11.16 1.30 2.24
C GLY A 166 10.33 2.56 2.56
N ASP A 167 9.77 3.25 1.57
CA ASP A 167 8.93 4.42 1.81
C ASP A 167 7.54 4.01 2.33
N LEU A 168 7.09 4.75 3.35
CA LEU A 168 5.72 4.69 3.85
C LEU A 168 4.93 5.89 3.33
N LEU A 169 3.77 5.60 2.75
CA LEU A 169 2.79 6.58 2.29
C LEU A 169 1.50 6.38 3.07
N VAL A 170 0.91 7.45 3.60
CA VAL A 170 -0.37 7.38 4.30
C VAL A 170 -1.34 8.40 3.73
N MET A 171 -2.41 7.93 3.10
CA MET A 171 -3.53 8.75 2.65
C MET A 171 -4.53 8.86 3.79
N GLY A 172 -4.86 10.09 4.22
CA GLY A 172 -5.70 10.30 5.39
C GLY A 172 -6.84 11.28 5.22
N GLY A 173 -7.72 11.32 6.21
CA GLY A 173 -8.90 12.17 6.24
C GLY A 173 -9.87 11.86 5.13
N ALA A 174 -10.32 12.88 4.39
CA ALA A 174 -11.25 12.76 3.27
C ALA A 174 -10.61 12.27 1.96
N CYS A 175 -9.36 11.76 1.99
CA CYS A 175 -8.66 11.37 0.76
C CYS A 175 -9.43 10.31 -0.03
N GLN A 176 -9.96 9.26 0.61
CA GLN A 176 -10.73 8.22 -0.08
C GLN A 176 -12.11 8.70 -0.58
N LEU A 177 -12.66 9.73 0.04
CA LEU A 177 -13.92 10.36 -0.40
C LEU A 177 -13.73 11.23 -1.63
N LEU A 178 -12.67 12.06 -1.67
CA LEU A 178 -12.51 13.15 -2.63
C LEU A 178 -11.45 12.89 -3.71
N TRP A 179 -10.53 11.97 -3.47
CA TRP A 179 -9.40 11.67 -4.34
C TRP A 179 -9.40 10.23 -4.78
N GLU A 180 -8.73 9.97 -5.88
CA GLU A 180 -8.44 8.64 -6.40
C GLU A 180 -6.95 8.49 -6.66
N HIS A 181 -6.47 7.25 -6.59
CA HIS A 181 -5.04 6.95 -6.77
C HIS A 181 -4.82 5.82 -7.77
N ALA A 182 -3.63 5.79 -8.37
CA ALA A 182 -3.25 4.81 -9.38
C ALA A 182 -1.77 4.47 -9.32
N VAL A 183 -1.43 3.26 -9.76
CA VAL A 183 -0.08 2.89 -10.17
C VAL A 183 -0.13 2.62 -11.67
N PRO A 184 0.28 3.58 -12.52
CA PRO A 184 0.15 3.46 -13.96
C PRO A 184 1.12 2.45 -14.55
N LYS A 185 0.86 2.01 -15.77
CA LYS A 185 1.85 1.30 -16.58
C LYS A 185 3.04 2.22 -16.85
N VAL A 186 4.24 1.65 -16.81
CA VAL A 186 5.46 2.34 -17.20
C VAL A 186 6.17 1.55 -18.28
N SER A 187 7.11 2.19 -18.99
CA SER A 187 7.91 1.56 -20.03
C SER A 187 8.74 0.38 -19.48
N LYS A 188 9.24 -0.46 -20.37
CA LYS A 188 10.10 -1.60 -20.03
C LYS A 188 11.29 -1.16 -19.17
N GLY A 189 11.64 -1.97 -18.16
CA GLY A 189 12.79 -1.72 -17.28
C GLY A 189 12.45 -1.45 -15.81
N SER A 190 11.16 -1.36 -15.45
CA SER A 190 10.77 -1.33 -14.04
C SER A 190 10.89 -2.74 -13.43
N GLY A 191 11.63 -2.85 -12.34
CA GLY A 191 11.74 -4.07 -11.55
C GLY A 191 10.45 -4.43 -10.80
N PRO A 192 10.48 -5.56 -10.07
CA PRO A 192 9.36 -6.00 -9.24
C PRO A 192 9.13 -5.03 -8.08
N ARG A 193 7.86 -4.81 -7.74
CA ARG A 193 7.41 -4.01 -6.60
C ARG A 193 6.28 -4.72 -5.86
N VAL A 194 6.35 -4.71 -4.54
CA VAL A 194 5.23 -5.07 -3.66
C VAL A 194 4.75 -3.81 -2.95
N SER A 195 3.43 -3.59 -2.93
CA SER A 195 2.78 -2.61 -2.05
C SER A 195 2.02 -3.38 -0.98
N ALA A 196 2.43 -3.23 0.29
CA ALA A 196 1.67 -3.71 1.43
C ALA A 196 0.76 -2.59 1.93
N SER A 197 -0.55 -2.82 2.02
CA SER A 197 -1.52 -1.80 2.39
C SER A 197 -2.41 -2.23 3.54
N VAL A 198 -2.61 -1.34 4.51
CA VAL A 198 -3.51 -1.51 5.65
C VAL A 198 -4.48 -0.33 5.73
N ARG A 199 -5.67 -0.56 6.29
CA ARG A 199 -6.77 0.41 6.27
C ARG A 199 -7.38 0.61 7.64
N TRP A 200 -7.87 1.83 7.86
CA TRP A 200 -8.62 2.21 9.04
C TRP A 200 -9.69 3.27 8.71
N SER A 201 -10.78 3.29 9.46
CA SER A 201 -11.73 4.41 9.44
C SER A 201 -12.37 4.64 10.80
N ALA A 202 -12.75 5.88 11.08
CA ALA A 202 -13.38 6.27 12.34
C ALA A 202 -14.74 5.58 12.57
N ARG A 203 -15.41 5.09 11.53
CA ARG A 203 -16.69 4.39 11.60
C ARG A 203 -16.58 2.88 11.80
N LEU A 204 -15.37 2.34 11.90
CA LEU A 204 -15.13 0.90 12.11
C LEU A 204 -15.70 0.37 13.42
N GLY A 205 -16.15 1.22 14.34
CA GLY A 205 -16.75 0.80 15.60
C GLY A 205 -18.21 0.34 15.52
N ALA A 206 -18.96 0.71 14.49
CA ALA A 206 -20.42 0.51 14.50
C ALA A 206 -21.04 -0.20 13.29
N GLU A 207 -20.56 0.01 12.05
CA GLU A 207 -21.38 -0.37 10.87
C GLU A 207 -20.64 -0.95 9.66
N GLN A 208 -19.31 -1.04 9.66
CA GLN A 208 -18.63 -1.68 8.54
C GLN A 208 -18.76 -3.20 8.63
N LYS A 209 -19.28 -3.81 7.56
CA LYS A 209 -19.25 -5.25 7.33
C LYS A 209 -17.82 -5.71 7.03
N TRP A 210 -16.94 -5.54 8.00
CA TRP A 210 -15.67 -6.22 8.05
C TRP A 210 -15.93 -7.64 8.55
N SER A 211 -15.02 -8.55 8.28
CA SER A 211 -15.19 -9.91 8.81
C SER A 211 -15.31 -9.86 10.33
N PRO A 212 -15.98 -10.84 10.96
CA PRO A 212 -16.02 -10.94 12.43
C PRO A 212 -14.64 -10.88 13.09
N VAL A 213 -13.59 -11.28 12.36
CA VAL A 213 -12.19 -11.30 12.77
C VAL A 213 -11.64 -9.87 12.91
N ASP A 214 -11.98 -8.98 11.98
CA ASP A 214 -11.51 -7.58 12.02
C ASP A 214 -12.07 -6.79 13.22
N ARG A 215 -13.21 -7.21 13.76
CA ARG A 215 -13.84 -6.59 14.94
C ARG A 215 -13.15 -6.94 16.26
N LEU A 216 -12.55 -8.13 16.35
CA LEU A 216 -11.92 -8.60 17.58
C LEU A 216 -10.59 -7.92 17.89
N GLU A 217 -9.82 -7.52 16.86
CA GLU A 217 -8.57 -6.77 17.05
C GLU A 217 -8.79 -5.30 17.48
N LEU A 218 -9.95 -4.72 17.19
CA LEU A 218 -10.29 -3.35 17.59
C LEU A 218 -10.80 -3.27 19.04
N ALA A 219 -11.18 -4.43 19.64
CA ALA A 219 -11.73 -4.50 20.99
C ALA A 219 -10.72 -4.98 22.06
N ALA A 220 -9.50 -5.36 21.66
CA ALA A 220 -8.40 -5.78 22.53
C ALA A 220 -7.26 -4.76 22.50
#